data_a6a1db166d7ad5bd61092039568e9a36
#
_entry.id   a6a1db166d7ad5bd61092039568e9a36
#
_cell.length_a   1.000
_cell.length_b   1.000
_cell.length_c   1.000
_cell.angle_alpha   90.00
_cell.angle_beta   90.00
_cell.angle_gamma   90.00
#
_symmetry.space_group_name_H-M   'P 1'
#
loop_
_entity.id
_entity.type
_entity.pdbx_description
1 polymer ?
#
loop_
_entity_poly.entity_id
_entity_poly.type
_entity_poly.pdbx_seq_one_letter_code
_entity_poly.pdbx_strand_id
1 'polypeptide(L)'
;MNRPGKRALTRRTLLTGTAAAGAGIVYGTAGRAVAGGWGRPVEHSAVDTVVAHLERGLVELRRDLHQHPEVPGREERTASVVARELRAAGLTVTTGVGGHGVLGVLQGSRPGRTVAYRADMDAVPPEGIVGGGTAPAHVCGHDIHTTVALGVAQVLARLRRQLSGRVVFLFQPAEESLAGARALIEDGVLERTGVEEIHALHCGPFPVGQFAVTPGYGLPGQDRAEVTLQGPDASGAAQRLAAEIGALATVTPPQTPADLERMVADVQTPQGPLARFVAVRARAQEAKVTVSYRCWPQERYVQIREDISRLATSYPGARVSFPAEPFPAMVCPEGDARTLARHLRRAFGQDAVTELHAAFPFNGEDFALYLDRVPGTYTFLGVRAPGAPITACYPHYPDFAPDERAIGVGVRAVAGWIAQRTHRA
;
A
#
# COMPACT_ATOMS: atom_id res chain seq x y z
N MET A 1 11.09 -17.15 52.87
CA MET A 1 12.41 -17.78 53.04
C MET A 1 13.25 -17.58 51.80
N ASN A 2 14.33 -16.86 51.96
CA ASN A 2 15.59 -16.77 51.22
C ASN A 2 15.63 -16.59 49.70
N ARG A 3 15.99 -15.34 49.32
CA ARG A 3 16.91 -15.04 48.20
C ARG A 3 18.36 -15.42 48.61
N PRO A 4 19.30 -15.72 47.67
CA PRO A 4 20.32 -14.74 47.26
C PRO A 4 20.63 -14.85 45.73
N GLY A 5 21.40 -14.01 45.05
CA GLY A 5 22.28 -12.90 45.34
C GLY A 5 23.13 -12.64 44.08
N LYS A 6 23.33 -11.37 43.72
CA LYS A 6 24.17 -10.87 42.60
C LYS A 6 25.63 -11.25 42.80
N ARG A 7 26.38 -11.47 41.70
CA ARG A 7 27.82 -11.09 41.61
C ARG A 7 28.24 -10.69 40.20
N ALA A 8 28.71 -9.47 40.13
CA ALA A 8 29.51 -8.94 39.02
C ALA A 8 30.98 -9.40 39.17
N LEU A 9 31.69 -9.57 38.09
CA LEU A 9 33.14 -9.69 38.05
C LEU A 9 33.72 -8.92 36.86
N THR A 10 34.33 -7.80 37.21
CA THR A 10 35.33 -7.04 36.42
C THR A 10 36.68 -7.72 36.54
N ARG A 11 37.45 -7.83 35.45
CA ARG A 11 38.92 -7.86 35.49
C ARG A 11 39.54 -7.28 34.21
N ARG A 12 40.18 -6.13 34.40
CA ARG A 12 41.27 -5.59 33.54
C ARG A 12 42.52 -6.42 33.79
N THR A 13 43.31 -6.68 32.75
CA THR A 13 44.73 -7.00 32.91
C THR A 13 45.47 -6.32 31.74
N LEU A 14 46.33 -5.35 32.12
CA LEU A 14 47.42 -4.83 31.32
C LEU A 14 48.54 -5.83 31.27
N LEU A 15 49.21 -5.97 30.13
CA LEU A 15 50.56 -6.52 30.04
C LEU A 15 51.34 -5.72 29.01
N THR A 16 52.38 -5.03 29.53
CA THR A 16 53.45 -4.38 28.83
C THR A 16 54.49 -5.41 28.38
N GLY A 17 55.04 -5.28 27.21
CA GLY A 17 56.18 -6.13 26.73
C GLY A 17 56.93 -5.42 25.61
N THR A 18 58.19 -5.26 25.85
CA THR A 18 59.28 -4.48 25.25
C THR A 18 59.65 -4.84 23.81
N ALA A 19 60.21 -3.84 23.14
CA ALA A 19 60.73 -3.85 21.76
C ALA A 19 62.01 -4.72 21.58
N ALA A 20 62.12 -5.32 20.39
CA ALA A 20 63.37 -5.73 19.81
C ALA A 20 63.38 -5.37 18.31
N ALA A 21 64.42 -4.61 17.90
CA ALA A 21 64.59 -4.21 16.51
C ALA A 21 65.25 -5.34 15.71
N GLY A 22 64.68 -5.65 14.57
CA GLY A 22 65.26 -6.54 13.56
C GLY A 22 65.01 -5.96 12.16
N ALA A 23 66.05 -5.45 11.50
CA ALA A 23 66.01 -4.96 10.14
C ALA A 23 65.90 -6.13 9.16
N GLY A 24 64.78 -6.26 8.48
CA GLY A 24 64.62 -7.18 7.36
C GLY A 24 64.00 -6.43 6.17
N ILE A 25 64.78 -6.27 5.11
CA ILE A 25 64.32 -5.75 3.83
C ILE A 25 63.39 -6.78 3.19
N VAL A 26 62.09 -6.47 3.16
CA VAL A 26 61.11 -7.25 2.40
C VAL A 26 60.59 -6.39 1.27
N TYR A 27 60.83 -6.87 0.04
CA TYR A 27 60.17 -6.33 -1.16
C TYR A 27 58.66 -6.51 -1.00
N GLY A 28 57.97 -5.45 -0.58
CA GLY A 28 56.54 -5.40 -0.52
C GLY A 28 55.96 -5.11 -1.90
N THR A 29 55.45 -6.13 -2.58
CA THR A 29 54.44 -5.89 -3.59
C THR A 29 53.21 -5.34 -2.88
N ALA A 30 52.99 -4.04 -3.06
CA ALA A 30 51.76 -3.39 -2.61
C ALA A 30 50.59 -3.98 -3.36
N GLY A 31 50.03 -5.05 -2.83
CA GLY A 31 48.68 -5.48 -3.15
C GLY A 31 47.72 -4.35 -2.76
N ARG A 32 47.34 -3.52 -3.72
CA ARG A 32 46.19 -2.64 -3.59
C ARG A 32 45.03 -3.56 -3.16
N ALA A 33 44.69 -3.54 -1.89
CA ALA A 33 43.37 -3.95 -1.44
C ALA A 33 42.38 -3.12 -2.24
N VAL A 34 41.80 -3.71 -3.26
CA VAL A 34 40.63 -3.20 -3.94
C VAL A 34 39.57 -3.20 -2.83
N ALA A 35 39.40 -2.06 -2.15
CA ALA A 35 38.20 -1.82 -1.36
C ALA A 35 37.05 -2.13 -2.32
N GLY A 36 36.34 -3.20 -2.07
CA GLY A 36 35.17 -3.60 -2.85
C GLY A 36 34.20 -2.44 -2.83
N GLY A 37 34.29 -1.59 -3.83
CA GLY A 37 33.42 -0.42 -3.97
C GLY A 37 32.01 -0.94 -4.06
N TRP A 38 31.22 -0.69 -3.05
CA TRP A 38 29.77 -0.82 -3.12
C TRP A 38 29.36 0.03 -4.32
N GLY A 39 28.87 -0.65 -5.39
CA GLY A 39 28.58 0.04 -6.65
C GLY A 39 27.54 1.13 -6.41
N ARG A 40 27.67 2.22 -7.16
CA ARG A 40 26.69 3.32 -7.08
C ARG A 40 25.29 2.81 -7.34
N PRO A 41 24.26 3.36 -6.68
CA PRO A 41 22.86 3.06 -7.00
C PRO A 41 22.57 3.30 -8.48
N VAL A 42 21.51 2.68 -9.00
CA VAL A 42 21.02 2.93 -10.37
C VAL A 42 20.72 4.43 -10.51
N GLU A 43 21.34 5.07 -11.50
CA GLU A 43 21.16 6.50 -11.77
C GLU A 43 19.75 6.76 -12.36
N HIS A 44 19.09 7.84 -11.96
CA HIS A 44 17.77 8.23 -12.49
C HIS A 44 17.76 8.36 -14.02
N SER A 45 18.80 8.94 -14.61
CA SER A 45 18.93 9.09 -16.05
C SER A 45 18.91 7.76 -16.81
N ALA A 46 19.49 6.70 -16.20
CA ALA A 46 19.42 5.36 -16.79
C ALA A 46 17.99 4.79 -16.74
N VAL A 47 17.26 5.05 -15.65
CA VAL A 47 15.84 4.70 -15.53
C VAL A 47 15.03 5.45 -16.59
N ASP A 48 15.19 6.76 -16.71
CA ASP A 48 14.49 7.62 -17.66
C ASP A 48 14.67 7.15 -19.10
N THR A 49 15.92 6.83 -19.47
CA THR A 49 16.24 6.32 -20.80
C THR A 49 15.48 5.04 -21.12
N VAL A 50 15.43 4.10 -20.16
CA VAL A 50 14.73 2.82 -20.39
C VAL A 50 13.22 3.02 -20.43
N VAL A 51 12.66 3.85 -19.55
CA VAL A 51 11.21 4.13 -19.52
C VAL A 51 10.73 4.74 -20.83
N ALA A 52 11.47 5.72 -21.39
CA ALA A 52 11.12 6.35 -22.66
C ALA A 52 10.93 5.35 -23.81
N HIS A 53 11.66 4.22 -23.81
CA HIS A 53 11.51 3.15 -24.79
C HIS A 53 10.33 2.21 -24.51
N LEU A 54 9.79 2.22 -23.28
CA LEU A 54 8.73 1.33 -22.86
C LEU A 54 7.35 1.96 -22.86
N GLU A 55 7.27 3.29 -22.70
CA GLU A 55 6.02 4.02 -22.43
C GLU A 55 4.86 3.62 -23.36
N ARG A 56 5.11 3.59 -24.67
CA ARG A 56 4.06 3.23 -25.64
C ARG A 56 3.49 1.82 -25.38
N GLY A 57 4.37 0.83 -25.22
CA GLY A 57 3.95 -0.55 -24.97
C GLY A 57 3.24 -0.72 -23.63
N LEU A 58 3.64 0.06 -22.62
CA LEU A 58 2.97 0.06 -21.31
C LEU A 58 1.56 0.66 -21.40
N VAL A 59 1.37 1.74 -22.17
CA VAL A 59 0.03 2.30 -22.40
C VAL A 59 -0.85 1.31 -23.16
N GLU A 60 -0.33 0.64 -24.18
CA GLU A 60 -1.06 -0.40 -24.91
C GLU A 60 -1.45 -1.56 -23.99
N LEU A 61 -0.54 -2.00 -23.13
CA LEU A 61 -0.80 -3.04 -22.11
C LEU A 61 -1.88 -2.61 -21.10
N ARG A 62 -1.81 -1.39 -20.57
CA ARG A 62 -2.84 -0.84 -19.69
C ARG A 62 -4.21 -0.86 -20.36
N ARG A 63 -4.31 -0.43 -21.61
CA ARG A 63 -5.57 -0.41 -22.35
C ARG A 63 -6.14 -1.81 -22.57
N ASP A 64 -5.27 -2.79 -22.81
CA ASP A 64 -5.66 -4.20 -22.91
C ASP A 64 -6.24 -4.72 -21.57
N LEU A 65 -5.58 -4.46 -20.43
CA LEU A 65 -6.11 -4.81 -19.11
C LEU A 65 -7.44 -4.11 -18.82
N HIS A 66 -7.51 -2.82 -19.11
CA HIS A 66 -8.71 -2.00 -18.91
C HIS A 66 -9.94 -2.52 -19.64
N GLN A 67 -9.76 -3.07 -20.83
CA GLN A 67 -10.84 -3.63 -21.65
C GLN A 67 -11.30 -5.00 -21.19
N HIS A 68 -10.59 -5.65 -20.25
CA HIS A 68 -10.88 -7.00 -19.78
C HIS A 68 -10.89 -7.03 -18.25
N PRO A 69 -11.81 -6.29 -17.59
CA PRO A 69 -11.86 -6.21 -16.14
C PRO A 69 -12.34 -7.53 -15.54
N GLU A 70 -11.63 -8.01 -14.53
CA GLU A 70 -11.93 -9.23 -13.79
C GLU A 70 -12.14 -8.89 -12.30
N VAL A 71 -13.27 -9.35 -11.74
CA VAL A 71 -13.63 -9.06 -10.35
C VAL A 71 -12.73 -9.80 -9.34
N PRO A 72 -12.72 -9.40 -8.05
CA PRO A 72 -11.96 -10.06 -6.99
C PRO A 72 -12.06 -11.58 -7.00
N GLY A 73 -10.92 -12.27 -7.03
CA GLY A 73 -10.82 -13.73 -7.04
C GLY A 73 -11.14 -14.39 -8.39
N ARG A 74 -11.19 -13.62 -9.49
CA ARG A 74 -11.43 -14.10 -10.86
C ARG A 74 -10.41 -13.57 -11.87
N GLU A 75 -9.25 -13.12 -11.44
CA GLU A 75 -8.22 -12.44 -12.22
C GLU A 75 -7.37 -13.42 -13.06
N GLU A 76 -7.99 -14.42 -13.69
CA GLU A 76 -7.30 -15.50 -14.42
C GLU A 76 -6.53 -14.96 -15.64
N ARG A 77 -7.18 -14.12 -16.44
CA ARG A 77 -6.57 -13.52 -17.63
C ARG A 77 -5.49 -12.52 -17.24
N THR A 78 -5.77 -11.64 -16.29
CA THR A 78 -4.83 -10.64 -15.79
C THR A 78 -3.58 -11.31 -15.24
N ALA A 79 -3.72 -12.34 -14.41
CA ALA A 79 -2.61 -13.14 -13.89
C ALA A 79 -1.78 -13.79 -15.01
N SER A 80 -2.44 -14.30 -16.06
CA SER A 80 -1.77 -14.89 -17.21
C SER A 80 -0.97 -13.87 -18.01
N VAL A 81 -1.52 -12.66 -18.21
CA VAL A 81 -0.81 -11.53 -18.85
C VAL A 81 0.41 -11.13 -18.02
N VAL A 82 0.23 -10.91 -16.73
CA VAL A 82 1.31 -10.56 -15.80
C VAL A 82 2.43 -11.60 -15.84
N ALA A 83 2.09 -12.87 -15.70
CA ALA A 83 3.09 -13.95 -15.73
C ALA A 83 3.87 -14.02 -17.05
N ARG A 84 3.22 -13.78 -18.17
CA ARG A 84 3.85 -13.71 -19.51
C ARG A 84 4.85 -12.56 -19.57
N GLU A 85 4.43 -11.35 -19.19
CA GLU A 85 5.28 -10.16 -19.26
C GLU A 85 6.50 -10.26 -18.34
N LEU A 86 6.34 -10.79 -17.12
CA LEU A 86 7.44 -11.01 -16.18
C LEU A 86 8.45 -12.03 -16.72
N ARG A 87 7.97 -13.16 -17.31
CA ARG A 87 8.85 -14.16 -17.94
C ARG A 87 9.60 -13.57 -19.14
N ALA A 88 8.91 -12.77 -19.96
CA ALA A 88 9.54 -12.08 -21.08
C ALA A 88 10.64 -11.11 -20.64
N ALA A 89 10.47 -10.48 -19.49
CA ALA A 89 11.49 -9.63 -18.85
C ALA A 89 12.61 -10.42 -18.17
N GLY A 90 12.55 -11.76 -18.11
CA GLY A 90 13.59 -12.62 -17.55
C GLY A 90 13.55 -12.77 -16.04
N LEU A 91 12.39 -12.59 -15.42
CA LEU A 91 12.17 -12.86 -14.00
C LEU A 91 11.85 -14.35 -13.76
N THR A 92 12.16 -14.84 -12.56
CA THR A 92 11.62 -16.11 -12.07
C THR A 92 10.17 -15.87 -11.62
N VAL A 93 9.22 -16.65 -12.16
CA VAL A 93 7.78 -16.42 -11.97
C VAL A 93 7.09 -17.63 -11.35
N THR A 94 6.33 -17.39 -10.29
CA THR A 94 5.40 -18.34 -9.67
C THR A 94 3.98 -17.79 -9.80
N THR A 95 3.06 -18.63 -10.24
CA THR A 95 1.62 -18.29 -10.37
C THR A 95 0.79 -19.10 -9.37
N GLY A 96 -0.44 -18.67 -9.12
CA GLY A 96 -1.34 -19.36 -8.20
C GLY A 96 -1.03 -19.11 -6.73
N VAL A 97 -0.35 -17.99 -6.41
CA VAL A 97 -0.01 -17.59 -5.04
C VAL A 97 -1.25 -16.92 -4.42
N GLY A 98 -1.78 -17.49 -3.33
CA GLY A 98 -2.98 -16.96 -2.69
C GLY A 98 -4.18 -16.87 -3.65
N GLY A 99 -4.35 -17.82 -4.56
CA GLY A 99 -5.37 -17.81 -5.61
C GLY A 99 -4.80 -17.45 -6.99
N HIS A 100 -5.22 -16.34 -7.58
CA HIS A 100 -4.70 -15.86 -8.88
C HIS A 100 -3.44 -14.97 -8.76
N GLY A 101 -2.84 -14.86 -7.58
CA GLY A 101 -1.64 -14.05 -7.38
C GLY A 101 -0.44 -14.52 -8.19
N VAL A 102 0.39 -13.57 -8.61
CA VAL A 102 1.62 -13.82 -9.38
C VAL A 102 2.81 -13.22 -8.65
N LEU A 103 3.83 -14.04 -8.44
CA LEU A 103 5.10 -13.66 -7.85
C LEU A 103 6.17 -13.60 -8.93
N GLY A 104 6.85 -12.45 -9.08
CA GLY A 104 8.01 -12.27 -9.92
C GLY A 104 9.26 -11.96 -9.09
N VAL A 105 10.36 -12.68 -9.31
CA VAL A 105 11.62 -12.43 -8.60
C VAL A 105 12.70 -12.03 -9.57
N LEU A 106 13.29 -10.86 -9.34
CA LEU A 106 14.46 -10.35 -10.06
C LEU A 106 15.68 -10.34 -9.13
N GLN A 107 16.69 -11.15 -9.46
CA GLN A 107 17.97 -11.13 -8.75
C GLN A 107 18.90 -10.10 -9.37
N GLY A 108 19.35 -9.13 -8.60
CA GLY A 108 20.41 -8.20 -8.98
C GLY A 108 21.78 -8.85 -9.07
N SER A 109 22.75 -8.16 -9.64
CA SER A 109 24.11 -8.67 -9.86
C SER A 109 25.04 -8.50 -8.64
N ARG A 110 24.60 -7.82 -7.60
CA ARG A 110 25.38 -7.50 -6.41
C ARG A 110 24.62 -7.89 -5.14
N PRO A 111 25.30 -8.16 -4.03
CA PRO A 111 24.64 -8.33 -2.74
C PRO A 111 23.82 -7.09 -2.35
N GLY A 112 22.74 -7.29 -1.62
CA GLY A 112 21.86 -6.22 -1.17
C GLY A 112 20.66 -6.77 -0.40
N ARG A 113 19.64 -5.92 -0.23
CA ARG A 113 18.39 -6.26 0.46
C ARG A 113 17.39 -6.95 -0.48
N THR A 114 16.44 -7.63 0.12
CA THR A 114 15.26 -8.15 -0.59
C THR A 114 14.11 -7.16 -0.35
N VAL A 115 13.67 -6.49 -1.41
CA VAL A 115 12.61 -5.48 -1.37
C VAL A 115 11.45 -5.92 -2.24
N ALA A 116 10.24 -5.83 -1.71
CA ALA A 116 9.03 -6.15 -2.47
C ALA A 116 8.36 -4.88 -3.02
N TYR A 117 7.69 -5.06 -4.16
CA TYR A 117 6.75 -4.10 -4.71
C TYR A 117 5.44 -4.81 -5.03
N ARG A 118 4.33 -4.30 -4.46
CA ARG A 118 2.97 -4.85 -4.64
C ARG A 118 2.18 -4.02 -5.63
N ALA A 119 1.45 -4.68 -6.50
CA ALA A 119 0.36 -4.11 -7.30
C ALA A 119 -0.85 -5.06 -7.24
N ASP A 120 -2.03 -4.47 -7.10
CA ASP A 120 -3.31 -5.14 -7.21
C ASP A 120 -3.70 -5.37 -8.67
N MET A 121 -4.61 -6.33 -8.92
CA MET A 121 -4.97 -6.76 -10.28
C MET A 121 -6.47 -6.71 -10.58
N ASP A 122 -7.31 -6.77 -9.56
CA ASP A 122 -8.75 -6.89 -9.69
C ASP A 122 -9.43 -5.60 -10.16
N ALA A 123 -10.63 -5.74 -10.71
CA ALA A 123 -11.50 -4.63 -11.09
C ALA A 123 -12.62 -4.46 -10.07
N VAL A 124 -13.12 -3.23 -9.96
CA VAL A 124 -14.25 -2.90 -9.09
C VAL A 124 -15.50 -3.62 -9.57
N PRO A 125 -16.17 -4.41 -8.70
CA PRO A 125 -17.45 -5.04 -9.06
C PRO A 125 -18.57 -3.98 -9.21
N PRO A 126 -19.66 -4.28 -9.92
CA PRO A 126 -20.72 -3.31 -10.21
C PRO A 126 -21.26 -2.57 -8.99
N GLU A 127 -21.43 -3.24 -7.86
CA GLU A 127 -21.92 -2.68 -6.60
C GLU A 127 -20.89 -1.78 -5.88
N GLY A 128 -19.62 -1.86 -6.23
CA GLY A 128 -18.54 -1.00 -5.74
C GLY A 128 -18.42 0.32 -6.48
N ILE A 129 -19.05 0.47 -7.64
CA ILE A 129 -19.04 1.69 -8.45
C ILE A 129 -20.01 2.71 -7.86
N VAL A 130 -19.60 3.96 -7.73
CA VAL A 130 -20.46 5.04 -7.21
C VAL A 130 -21.68 5.22 -8.11
N GLY A 131 -22.86 5.16 -7.52
CA GLY A 131 -24.13 5.17 -8.29
C GLY A 131 -24.55 3.81 -8.84
N GLY A 132 -23.73 2.78 -8.68
CA GLY A 132 -23.94 1.43 -9.21
C GLY A 132 -23.47 1.28 -10.65
N GLY A 133 -23.02 0.08 -10.99
CA GLY A 133 -22.59 -0.29 -12.34
C GLY A 133 -23.42 -1.46 -12.90
N THR A 134 -23.28 -1.73 -14.20
CA THR A 134 -23.90 -2.90 -14.88
C THR A 134 -22.89 -4.02 -15.15
N ALA A 135 -21.59 -3.70 -15.07
CA ALA A 135 -20.48 -4.62 -15.29
C ALA A 135 -19.28 -4.20 -14.44
N PRO A 136 -18.31 -5.10 -14.19
CA PRO A 136 -17.05 -4.75 -13.58
C PRO A 136 -16.31 -3.70 -14.40
N ALA A 137 -15.51 -2.85 -13.73
CA ALA A 137 -14.70 -1.85 -14.41
C ALA A 137 -13.43 -1.50 -13.62
N HIS A 138 -12.34 -1.19 -14.33
CA HIS A 138 -11.12 -0.66 -13.73
C HIS A 138 -11.26 0.84 -13.38
N VAL A 139 -12.14 1.13 -12.42
CA VAL A 139 -12.39 2.50 -11.93
C VAL A 139 -11.66 2.81 -10.60
N CYS A 140 -10.80 1.89 -10.12
CA CYS A 140 -9.87 2.12 -9.02
C CYS A 140 -8.42 2.37 -9.49
N GLY A 141 -8.10 1.97 -10.73
CA GLY A 141 -6.79 2.18 -11.34
C GLY A 141 -5.82 1.01 -11.19
N HIS A 142 -6.30 -0.19 -10.80
CA HIS A 142 -5.48 -1.39 -10.65
C HIS A 142 -4.83 -1.84 -11.97
N ASP A 143 -5.44 -1.53 -13.11
CA ASP A 143 -4.84 -1.68 -14.44
C ASP A 143 -3.58 -0.80 -14.63
N ILE A 144 -3.57 0.42 -14.05
CA ILE A 144 -2.39 1.28 -13.99
C ILE A 144 -1.37 0.72 -13.01
N HIS A 145 -1.79 0.29 -11.81
CA HIS A 145 -0.88 -0.27 -10.79
C HIS A 145 -0.14 -1.50 -11.31
N THR A 146 -0.89 -2.45 -11.90
CA THR A 146 -0.33 -3.64 -12.57
C THR A 146 0.63 -3.24 -13.70
N THR A 147 0.26 -2.28 -14.55
CA THR A 147 1.11 -1.82 -15.65
C THR A 147 2.37 -1.13 -15.15
N VAL A 148 2.28 -0.29 -14.11
CA VAL A 148 3.44 0.34 -13.49
C VAL A 148 4.39 -0.72 -12.93
N ALA A 149 3.86 -1.74 -12.22
CA ALA A 149 4.68 -2.81 -11.66
C ALA A 149 5.41 -3.62 -12.75
N LEU A 150 4.74 -3.93 -13.86
CA LEU A 150 5.35 -4.58 -15.01
C LEU A 150 6.41 -3.69 -15.68
N GLY A 151 6.16 -2.39 -15.79
CA GLY A 151 7.13 -1.42 -16.27
C GLY A 151 8.37 -1.35 -15.38
N VAL A 152 8.20 -1.31 -14.07
CA VAL A 152 9.29 -1.35 -13.08
C VAL A 152 10.10 -2.64 -13.23
N ALA A 153 9.43 -3.79 -13.35
CA ALA A 153 10.10 -5.08 -13.55
C ALA A 153 10.95 -5.08 -14.83
N GLN A 154 10.41 -4.58 -15.94
CA GLN A 154 11.11 -4.49 -17.21
C GLN A 154 12.29 -3.50 -17.17
N VAL A 155 12.17 -2.37 -16.48
CA VAL A 155 13.25 -1.38 -16.29
C VAL A 155 14.39 -2.00 -15.48
N LEU A 156 14.07 -2.55 -14.29
CA LEU A 156 15.07 -3.10 -13.41
C LEU A 156 15.74 -4.36 -13.99
N ALA A 157 15.02 -5.16 -14.79
CA ALA A 157 15.61 -6.28 -15.52
C ALA A 157 16.67 -5.82 -16.54
N ARG A 158 16.41 -4.74 -17.30
CA ARG A 158 17.39 -4.16 -18.23
C ARG A 158 18.59 -3.55 -17.50
N LEU A 159 18.37 -2.99 -16.31
CA LEU A 159 19.41 -2.41 -15.46
C LEU A 159 20.01 -3.40 -14.45
N ARG A 160 19.73 -4.70 -14.58
CA ARG A 160 20.09 -5.78 -13.66
C ARG A 160 21.57 -5.78 -13.25
N ARG A 161 22.47 -5.43 -14.18
CA ARG A 161 23.92 -5.36 -13.90
C ARG A 161 24.30 -4.26 -12.90
N GLN A 162 23.45 -3.24 -12.74
CA GLN A 162 23.63 -2.14 -11.80
C GLN A 162 22.84 -2.35 -10.51
N LEU A 163 21.88 -3.27 -10.52
CA LEU A 163 20.99 -3.55 -9.40
C LEU A 163 21.70 -4.37 -8.32
N SER A 164 21.56 -3.94 -7.06
CA SER A 164 21.94 -4.72 -5.88
C SER A 164 20.74 -5.50 -5.35
N GLY A 165 20.99 -6.55 -4.56
CA GLY A 165 19.93 -7.26 -3.84
C GLY A 165 18.95 -7.99 -4.75
N ARG A 166 17.73 -8.10 -4.28
CA ARG A 166 16.65 -8.82 -4.92
C ARG A 166 15.35 -8.01 -4.88
N VAL A 167 14.63 -7.99 -5.99
CA VAL A 167 13.29 -7.38 -6.06
C VAL A 167 12.25 -8.49 -6.20
N VAL A 168 11.22 -8.42 -5.37
CA VAL A 168 10.07 -9.30 -5.35
C VAL A 168 8.84 -8.51 -5.80
N PHE A 169 8.27 -8.87 -6.93
CA PHE A 169 7.03 -8.27 -7.43
C PHE A 169 5.86 -9.14 -6.99
N LEU A 170 4.92 -8.56 -6.26
CA LEU A 170 3.68 -9.20 -5.81
C LEU A 170 2.52 -8.61 -6.60
N PHE A 171 1.97 -9.38 -7.53
CA PHE A 171 0.73 -9.04 -8.21
C PHE A 171 -0.41 -9.72 -7.46
N GLN A 172 -1.18 -8.91 -6.77
CA GLN A 172 -2.15 -9.35 -5.78
C GLN A 172 -3.57 -9.34 -6.37
N PRO A 173 -4.33 -10.44 -6.25
CA PRO A 173 -5.76 -10.46 -6.55
C PRO A 173 -6.57 -9.92 -5.38
N ALA A 174 -7.87 -9.70 -5.59
CA ALA A 174 -8.91 -9.54 -4.57
C ALA A 174 -8.67 -8.43 -3.54
N GLU A 175 -8.11 -7.28 -3.97
CA GLU A 175 -7.96 -6.10 -3.10
C GLU A 175 -9.33 -5.50 -2.76
N GLU A 176 -10.23 -5.32 -3.73
CA GLU A 176 -11.55 -4.71 -3.57
C GLU A 176 -12.46 -5.44 -2.56
N SER A 177 -12.11 -6.69 -2.24
CA SER A 177 -12.74 -7.46 -1.17
C SER A 177 -11.95 -7.48 0.15
N LEU A 178 -10.80 -6.81 0.22
CA LEU A 178 -9.83 -6.80 1.33
C LEU A 178 -9.36 -8.22 1.73
N ALA A 179 -9.25 -9.12 0.76
CA ALA A 179 -8.94 -10.53 0.99
C ALA A 179 -7.57 -10.97 0.42
N GLY A 180 -7.09 -10.28 -0.62
CA GLY A 180 -5.94 -10.71 -1.39
C GLY A 180 -4.62 -10.71 -0.62
N ALA A 181 -4.33 -9.65 0.13
CA ALA A 181 -3.13 -9.58 0.94
C ALA A 181 -3.07 -10.72 1.98
N ARG A 182 -4.20 -11.01 2.64
CA ARG A 182 -4.31 -12.13 3.58
C ARG A 182 -3.98 -13.45 2.89
N ALA A 183 -4.57 -13.71 1.72
CA ALA A 183 -4.36 -14.94 0.97
C ALA A 183 -2.89 -15.13 0.57
N LEU A 184 -2.20 -14.07 0.13
CA LEU A 184 -0.78 -14.13 -0.20
C LEU A 184 0.09 -14.37 1.05
N ILE A 185 -0.23 -13.71 2.16
CA ILE A 185 0.51 -13.87 3.43
C ILE A 185 0.32 -15.30 3.98
N GLU A 186 -0.89 -15.83 3.97
CA GLU A 186 -1.20 -17.19 4.42
C GLU A 186 -0.54 -18.25 3.53
N ASP A 187 -0.35 -17.97 2.23
CA ASP A 187 0.47 -18.80 1.33
C ASP A 187 2.00 -18.68 1.61
N GLY A 188 2.40 -17.90 2.60
CA GLY A 188 3.79 -17.77 3.07
C GLY A 188 4.69 -16.97 2.13
N VAL A 189 4.15 -16.02 1.35
CA VAL A 189 4.92 -15.28 0.36
C VAL A 189 6.07 -14.47 0.97
N LEU A 190 5.88 -13.88 2.16
CA LEU A 190 6.90 -13.07 2.83
C LEU A 190 8.05 -13.95 3.33
N GLU A 191 7.74 -15.07 3.98
CA GLU A 191 8.71 -16.01 4.53
C GLU A 191 9.53 -16.69 3.42
N ARG A 192 8.86 -17.17 2.36
CA ARG A 192 9.55 -17.85 1.22
C ARG A 192 10.49 -16.92 0.47
N THR A 193 10.15 -15.64 0.39
CA THR A 193 10.96 -14.67 -0.35
C THR A 193 11.97 -13.95 0.52
N GLY A 194 11.79 -13.94 1.84
CA GLY A 194 12.64 -13.19 2.77
C GLY A 194 12.61 -11.69 2.53
N VAL A 195 11.44 -11.15 2.24
CA VAL A 195 11.21 -9.70 2.06
C VAL A 195 11.55 -8.96 3.35
N GLU A 196 12.41 -7.95 3.24
CA GLU A 196 12.83 -7.07 4.34
C GLU A 196 12.05 -5.76 4.36
N GLU A 197 11.44 -5.38 3.22
CA GLU A 197 10.72 -4.12 3.03
C GLU A 197 9.75 -4.25 1.85
N ILE A 198 8.56 -3.63 1.95
CA ILE A 198 7.54 -3.70 0.91
C ILE A 198 6.99 -2.31 0.56
N HIS A 199 6.73 -2.07 -0.71
CA HIS A 199 6.19 -0.80 -1.21
C HIS A 199 5.00 -1.03 -2.13
N ALA A 200 4.09 -0.06 -2.15
CA ALA A 200 2.98 0.01 -3.10
C ALA A 200 2.73 1.44 -3.56
N LEU A 201 2.03 1.55 -4.68
CA LEU A 201 1.59 2.81 -5.25
C LEU A 201 0.12 2.66 -5.63
N HIS A 202 -0.67 3.70 -5.44
CA HIS A 202 -2.09 3.73 -5.81
C HIS A 202 -2.41 5.01 -6.57
N CYS A 203 -3.32 4.95 -7.53
CA CYS A 203 -3.87 6.13 -8.19
C CYS A 203 -4.54 7.05 -7.18
N GLY A 204 -4.28 8.35 -7.27
CA GLY A 204 -4.85 9.35 -6.38
C GLY A 204 -5.34 10.59 -7.12
N PRO A 205 -6.28 11.35 -6.54
CA PRO A 205 -6.94 12.50 -7.17
C PRO A 205 -6.05 13.74 -7.20
N PHE A 206 -4.76 13.56 -7.44
CA PHE A 206 -3.77 14.62 -7.55
C PHE A 206 -3.38 14.85 -9.01
N PRO A 207 -2.86 16.04 -9.38
CA PRO A 207 -2.38 16.30 -10.73
C PRO A 207 -1.36 15.25 -11.20
N VAL A 208 -1.44 14.87 -12.49
CA VAL A 208 -0.44 13.97 -13.09
C VAL A 208 0.97 14.54 -12.94
N GLY A 209 1.93 13.71 -12.55
CA GLY A 209 3.30 14.12 -12.22
C GLY A 209 3.52 14.47 -10.74
N GLN A 210 2.47 14.50 -9.93
CA GLN A 210 2.57 14.66 -8.49
C GLN A 210 2.40 13.33 -7.73
N PHE A 211 2.92 13.31 -6.51
CA PHE A 211 2.81 12.20 -5.57
C PHE A 211 2.29 12.72 -4.24
N ALA A 212 1.47 11.93 -3.55
CA ALA A 212 1.14 12.22 -2.17
C ALA A 212 1.66 11.11 -1.26
N VAL A 213 2.41 11.48 -0.23
CA VAL A 213 2.98 10.57 0.76
C VAL A 213 2.23 10.71 2.09
N THR A 214 2.25 9.67 2.90
CA THR A 214 1.44 9.55 4.13
C THR A 214 2.31 9.32 5.37
N PRO A 215 3.14 10.27 5.81
CA PRO A 215 4.02 10.08 6.98
C PRO A 215 3.23 9.89 8.28
N GLY A 216 3.17 8.67 8.82
CA GLY A 216 2.37 8.34 10.00
C GLY A 216 0.87 8.25 9.76
N TYR A 217 0.45 8.30 8.51
CA TYR A 217 -0.95 8.20 8.06
C TYR A 217 -1.08 7.14 6.96
N GLY A 218 -2.28 7.03 6.40
CA GLY A 218 -2.59 6.14 5.29
C GLY A 218 -4.08 6.06 5.04
N LEU A 219 -4.67 4.88 5.21
CA LEU A 219 -6.11 4.64 5.05
C LEU A 219 -6.68 4.01 6.33
N PRO A 220 -7.91 4.37 6.74
CA PRO A 220 -8.50 3.84 7.97
C PRO A 220 -8.80 2.35 7.83
N GLY A 221 -8.71 1.65 8.94
CA GLY A 221 -9.23 0.30 9.06
C GLY A 221 -10.75 0.25 8.93
N GLN A 222 -11.30 -0.94 9.03
CA GLN A 222 -12.74 -1.16 8.97
C GLN A 222 -13.17 -2.07 10.11
N ASP A 223 -14.23 -1.66 10.81
CA ASP A 223 -14.90 -2.53 11.77
C ASP A 223 -16.37 -2.71 11.40
N ARG A 224 -16.98 -3.74 11.96
CA ARG A 224 -18.37 -4.13 11.68
C ARG A 224 -19.07 -4.48 12.97
N ALA A 225 -20.39 -4.30 12.97
CA ALA A 225 -21.26 -4.83 14.02
C ALA A 225 -22.53 -5.41 13.40
N GLU A 226 -23.10 -6.37 14.08
CA GLU A 226 -24.43 -6.89 13.81
C GLU A 226 -25.25 -6.78 15.08
N VAL A 227 -26.44 -6.18 14.97
CA VAL A 227 -27.40 -6.12 16.08
C VAL A 227 -28.68 -6.82 15.66
N THR A 228 -29.06 -7.86 16.39
CA THR A 228 -30.33 -8.55 16.22
C THR A 228 -31.31 -8.08 17.28
N LEU A 229 -32.57 -7.81 16.87
CA LEU A 229 -33.62 -7.36 17.76
C LEU A 229 -34.75 -8.42 17.83
N GLN A 230 -35.54 -8.35 18.89
CA GLN A 230 -36.65 -9.29 19.14
C GLN A 230 -37.92 -8.53 19.48
N GLY A 231 -39.07 -9.21 19.37
CA GLY A 231 -40.35 -8.67 19.76
C GLY A 231 -41.22 -8.21 18.56
N PRO A 232 -42.48 -7.82 18.83
CA PRO A 232 -43.47 -7.55 17.80
C PRO A 232 -43.10 -6.32 16.93
N ASP A 233 -42.32 -5.35 17.43
CA ASP A 233 -41.87 -4.16 16.68
C ASP A 233 -40.37 -4.24 16.33
N ALA A 234 -39.80 -5.42 16.20
CA ALA A 234 -38.36 -5.59 15.97
C ALA A 234 -37.87 -4.87 14.69
N SER A 235 -38.66 -4.83 13.63
CA SER A 235 -38.31 -4.12 12.39
C SER A 235 -38.31 -2.61 12.57
N GLY A 236 -39.31 -2.01 13.24
CA GLY A 236 -39.34 -0.59 13.57
C GLY A 236 -38.20 -0.20 14.53
N ALA A 237 -37.91 -1.05 15.51
CA ALA A 237 -36.79 -0.88 16.42
C ALA A 237 -35.45 -0.91 15.69
N ALA A 238 -35.27 -1.82 14.71
CA ALA A 238 -34.06 -1.88 13.88
C ALA A 238 -33.85 -0.59 13.08
N GLN A 239 -34.90 -0.01 12.52
CA GLN A 239 -34.82 1.24 11.78
C GLN A 239 -34.39 2.42 12.69
N ARG A 240 -34.99 2.52 13.89
CA ARG A 240 -34.62 3.56 14.87
C ARG A 240 -33.17 3.39 15.32
N LEU A 241 -32.78 2.19 15.72
CA LEU A 241 -31.42 1.90 16.16
C LEU A 241 -30.39 2.17 15.04
N ALA A 242 -30.69 1.81 13.79
CA ALA A 242 -29.81 2.11 12.65
C ALA A 242 -29.60 3.62 12.48
N ALA A 243 -30.66 4.43 12.66
CA ALA A 243 -30.56 5.88 12.60
C ALA A 243 -29.71 6.45 13.76
N GLU A 244 -29.90 5.95 15.00
CA GLU A 244 -29.11 6.35 16.16
C GLU A 244 -27.62 5.99 16.00
N ILE A 245 -27.32 4.78 15.52
CA ILE A 245 -25.94 4.37 15.23
C ILE A 245 -25.37 5.21 14.09
N GLY A 246 -26.15 5.50 13.05
CA GLY A 246 -25.74 6.37 11.95
C GLY A 246 -25.34 7.77 12.41
N ALA A 247 -25.97 8.28 13.46
CA ALA A 247 -25.68 9.60 14.06
C ALA A 247 -24.32 9.65 14.79
N LEU A 248 -23.63 8.52 15.01
CA LEU A 248 -22.24 8.52 15.50
C LEU A 248 -21.24 9.02 14.44
N ALA A 249 -21.65 9.12 13.19
CA ALA A 249 -20.79 9.63 12.13
C ALA A 249 -20.44 11.11 12.36
N THR A 250 -19.17 11.45 12.21
CA THR A 250 -18.66 12.84 12.26
C THR A 250 -18.31 13.38 10.88
N VAL A 251 -18.33 12.53 9.86
CA VAL A 251 -18.12 12.87 8.45
C VAL A 251 -19.19 12.20 7.59
N THR A 252 -19.57 12.86 6.52
CA THR A 252 -20.55 12.37 5.54
C THR A 252 -19.86 12.08 4.21
N PRO A 253 -20.26 11.01 3.48
CA PRO A 253 -19.74 10.75 2.15
C PRO A 253 -19.96 11.95 1.21
N PRO A 254 -19.00 12.27 0.35
CA PRO A 254 -19.14 13.32 -0.66
C PRO A 254 -20.37 13.09 -1.53
N GLN A 255 -21.18 14.13 -1.73
CA GLN A 255 -22.39 14.07 -2.55
C GLN A 255 -22.20 14.83 -3.88
N THR A 256 -21.22 15.72 -3.94
CA THR A 256 -20.93 16.58 -5.09
C THR A 256 -19.44 16.57 -5.41
N PRO A 257 -19.04 16.92 -6.64
CA PRO A 257 -17.63 17.13 -6.98
C PRO A 257 -16.93 18.14 -6.05
N ALA A 258 -17.63 19.17 -5.58
CA ALA A 258 -17.10 20.17 -4.66
C ALA A 258 -16.79 19.56 -3.27
N ASP A 259 -17.57 18.57 -2.82
CA ASP A 259 -17.30 17.87 -1.56
C ASP A 259 -16.05 17.00 -1.70
N LEU A 260 -15.83 16.37 -2.87
CA LEU A 260 -14.61 15.62 -3.16
C LEU A 260 -13.37 16.53 -3.17
N GLU A 261 -13.45 17.68 -3.84
CA GLU A 261 -12.35 18.67 -3.85
C GLU A 261 -12.02 19.13 -2.43
N ARG A 262 -13.04 19.40 -1.62
CA ARG A 262 -12.86 19.77 -0.21
C ARG A 262 -12.21 18.66 0.58
N MET A 263 -12.66 17.42 0.45
CA MET A 263 -12.08 16.27 1.14
C MET A 263 -10.61 16.06 0.76
N VAL A 264 -10.25 16.21 -0.52
CA VAL A 264 -8.86 16.13 -0.99
C VAL A 264 -8.00 17.28 -0.42
N ALA A 265 -8.57 18.48 -0.26
CA ALA A 265 -7.89 19.58 0.42
C ALA A 265 -7.74 19.33 1.93
N ASP A 266 -8.79 18.81 2.58
CA ASP A 266 -8.79 18.53 4.01
C ASP A 266 -7.77 17.47 4.42
N VAL A 267 -7.56 16.41 3.63
CA VAL A 267 -6.52 15.40 3.92
C VAL A 267 -5.10 15.96 3.81
N GLN A 268 -4.89 17.05 3.09
CA GLN A 268 -3.62 17.76 2.95
C GLN A 268 -3.43 18.85 4.02
N THR A 269 -4.45 19.12 4.85
CA THR A 269 -4.42 20.19 5.84
C THR A 269 -3.88 19.67 7.18
N PRO A 270 -2.73 20.14 7.68
CA PRO A 270 -2.22 19.77 9.01
C PRO A 270 -3.24 20.10 10.10
N GLN A 271 -3.56 19.12 10.95
CA GLN A 271 -4.56 19.28 12.02
C GLN A 271 -5.94 19.76 11.52
N GLY A 272 -6.25 19.42 10.26
CA GLY A 272 -7.48 19.78 9.58
C GLY A 272 -8.71 19.00 10.09
N PRO A 273 -9.88 19.19 9.45
CA PRO A 273 -11.14 18.56 9.85
C PRO A 273 -11.08 17.02 9.89
N LEU A 274 -10.22 16.42 9.08
CA LEU A 274 -10.05 14.95 8.99
C LEU A 274 -8.94 14.39 9.89
N ALA A 275 -8.32 15.20 10.74
CA ALA A 275 -7.35 14.71 11.73
C ALA A 275 -7.99 13.72 12.71
N ARG A 276 -9.30 13.75 12.87
CA ARG A 276 -10.09 12.83 13.69
C ARG A 276 -11.49 12.69 13.11
N PHE A 277 -11.91 11.47 12.78
CA PHE A 277 -13.26 11.23 12.24
C PHE A 277 -13.83 9.85 12.61
N VAL A 278 -15.15 9.73 12.37
CA VAL A 278 -15.90 8.46 12.33
C VAL A 278 -16.81 8.52 11.10
N ALA A 279 -16.66 7.56 10.22
CA ALA A 279 -17.55 7.30 9.10
C ALA A 279 -18.37 6.04 9.39
N VAL A 280 -19.68 6.14 9.44
CA VAL A 280 -20.58 5.02 9.80
C VAL A 280 -21.60 4.81 8.69
N ARG A 281 -21.83 3.54 8.37
CA ARG A 281 -22.96 3.07 7.58
C ARG A 281 -23.71 2.04 8.39
N ALA A 282 -24.94 2.36 8.81
CA ALA A 282 -25.84 1.45 9.50
C ALA A 282 -27.07 1.21 8.61
N ARG A 283 -27.48 -0.05 8.47
CA ARG A 283 -28.63 -0.47 7.65
C ARG A 283 -29.50 -1.43 8.43
N ALA A 284 -30.78 -1.12 8.49
CA ALA A 284 -31.79 -2.02 9.03
C ALA A 284 -32.35 -2.91 7.92
N GLN A 285 -32.46 -4.19 8.20
CA GLN A 285 -33.15 -5.15 7.37
C GLN A 285 -33.93 -6.10 8.29
N GLU A 286 -35.25 -6.07 8.20
CA GLU A 286 -36.13 -6.79 9.13
C GLU A 286 -35.77 -6.46 10.60
N ALA A 287 -35.49 -7.46 11.41
CA ALA A 287 -35.13 -7.35 12.82
C ALA A 287 -33.61 -7.24 13.07
N LYS A 288 -32.85 -6.84 12.07
CA LYS A 288 -31.37 -6.83 12.11
C LYS A 288 -30.83 -5.47 11.69
N VAL A 289 -29.79 -5.00 12.38
CA VAL A 289 -28.99 -3.85 11.95
C VAL A 289 -27.58 -4.33 11.64
N THR A 290 -27.15 -4.08 10.42
CA THR A 290 -25.75 -4.27 10.00
C THR A 290 -25.04 -2.93 10.02
N VAL A 291 -23.89 -2.88 10.67
CA VAL A 291 -23.07 -1.67 10.81
C VAL A 291 -21.70 -1.93 10.20
N SER A 292 -21.23 -0.99 9.40
CA SER A 292 -19.84 -0.92 8.95
C SER A 292 -19.33 0.48 9.25
N TYR A 293 -18.16 0.59 9.84
CA TYR A 293 -17.59 1.90 10.15
C TYR A 293 -16.06 1.92 10.00
N ARG A 294 -15.56 3.11 9.77
CA ARG A 294 -14.15 3.46 9.71
C ARG A 294 -13.90 4.63 10.66
N CYS A 295 -12.75 4.67 11.28
CA CYS A 295 -12.41 5.77 12.17
C CYS A 295 -10.91 6.10 12.11
N TRP A 296 -10.60 7.33 12.49
CA TRP A 296 -9.24 7.78 12.67
C TRP A 296 -9.13 8.66 13.92
N PRO A 297 -8.12 8.51 14.80
CA PRO A 297 -7.18 7.38 14.83
C PRO A 297 -7.87 6.03 15.00
N GLN A 298 -7.18 4.95 14.66
CA GLN A 298 -7.75 3.59 14.64
C GLN A 298 -8.33 3.18 16.00
N GLU A 299 -7.67 3.52 17.10
CA GLU A 299 -8.02 3.13 18.48
C GLU A 299 -9.43 3.58 18.88
N ARG A 300 -10.02 4.54 18.16
CA ARG A 300 -11.41 4.97 18.37
C ARG A 300 -12.44 3.88 18.17
N TYR A 301 -12.09 2.79 17.49
CA TYR A 301 -13.01 1.66 17.32
C TYR A 301 -13.53 1.12 18.65
N VAL A 302 -12.71 1.16 19.71
CA VAL A 302 -13.10 0.72 21.06
C VAL A 302 -14.29 1.52 21.57
N GLN A 303 -14.19 2.86 21.51
CA GLN A 303 -15.26 3.75 21.92
C GLN A 303 -16.53 3.58 21.06
N ILE A 304 -16.37 3.35 19.75
CA ILE A 304 -17.52 3.15 18.87
C ILE A 304 -18.24 1.84 19.17
N ARG A 305 -17.51 0.77 19.51
CA ARG A 305 -18.11 -0.51 19.98
C ARG A 305 -18.91 -0.30 21.27
N GLU A 306 -18.37 0.46 22.23
CA GLU A 306 -19.06 0.82 23.46
C GLU A 306 -20.33 1.64 23.18
N ASP A 307 -20.26 2.64 22.29
CA ASP A 307 -21.42 3.48 21.92
C ASP A 307 -22.50 2.66 21.23
N ILE A 308 -22.17 1.78 20.29
CA ILE A 308 -23.12 0.88 19.63
C ILE A 308 -23.77 -0.05 20.68
N SER A 309 -22.97 -0.63 21.57
CA SER A 309 -23.48 -1.50 22.64
C SER A 309 -24.42 -0.76 23.56
N ARG A 310 -24.07 0.45 23.97
CA ARG A 310 -24.90 1.31 24.82
C ARG A 310 -26.21 1.68 24.16
N LEU A 311 -26.21 2.09 22.88
CA LEU A 311 -27.42 2.36 22.13
C LEU A 311 -28.33 1.13 22.06
N ALA A 312 -27.77 -0.05 21.81
CA ALA A 312 -28.51 -1.29 21.74
C ALA A 312 -29.20 -1.68 23.06
N THR A 313 -28.64 -1.27 24.24
CA THR A 313 -29.29 -1.57 25.56
C THR A 313 -30.66 -0.89 25.72
N SER A 314 -30.95 0.18 24.96
CA SER A 314 -32.27 0.84 24.95
C SER A 314 -33.37 0.01 24.27
N TYR A 315 -32.99 -1.09 23.65
CA TYR A 315 -33.89 -1.99 22.90
C TYR A 315 -33.94 -3.35 23.58
N PRO A 316 -35.03 -3.70 24.26
CA PRO A 316 -35.14 -4.96 25.00
C PRO A 316 -34.89 -6.18 24.12
N GLY A 317 -34.02 -7.08 24.58
CA GLY A 317 -33.67 -8.31 23.85
C GLY A 317 -32.69 -8.12 22.67
N ALA A 318 -32.16 -6.90 22.45
CA ALA A 318 -31.13 -6.66 21.45
C ALA A 318 -29.84 -7.41 21.81
N ARG A 319 -29.22 -8.00 20.77
CA ARG A 319 -27.92 -8.69 20.88
C ARG A 319 -26.96 -8.09 19.88
N VAL A 320 -25.82 -7.63 20.39
CA VAL A 320 -24.72 -7.05 19.57
C VAL A 320 -23.63 -8.08 19.39
N SER A 321 -23.11 -8.22 18.20
CA SER A 321 -21.90 -8.99 17.91
C SER A 321 -20.89 -8.14 17.11
N PHE A 322 -19.62 -8.33 17.42
CA PHE A 322 -18.49 -7.74 16.71
C PHE A 322 -17.52 -8.84 16.25
N PRO A 323 -16.73 -8.66 15.20
CA PRO A 323 -15.58 -9.51 14.95
C PRO A 323 -14.58 -9.41 16.13
N ALA A 324 -13.72 -10.42 16.30
CA ALA A 324 -12.70 -10.40 17.37
C ALA A 324 -11.85 -9.14 17.29
N GLU A 325 -11.31 -8.88 16.10
CA GLU A 325 -10.51 -7.69 15.80
C GLU A 325 -11.07 -6.95 14.57
N PRO A 326 -10.96 -5.62 14.52
CA PRO A 326 -11.26 -4.87 13.31
C PRO A 326 -10.23 -5.17 12.22
N PHE A 327 -10.58 -4.93 10.97
CA PHE A 327 -9.60 -4.86 9.90
C PHE A 327 -8.66 -3.67 10.15
N PRO A 328 -7.31 -3.83 10.12
CA PRO A 328 -6.37 -2.80 10.55
C PRO A 328 -6.35 -1.59 9.62
N ALA A 329 -5.97 -0.43 10.16
CA ALA A 329 -5.63 0.73 9.37
C ALA A 329 -4.28 0.52 8.66
N MET A 330 -4.17 0.97 7.43
CA MET A 330 -2.90 1.09 6.75
C MET A 330 -2.18 2.34 7.23
N VAL A 331 -1.03 2.19 7.87
CA VAL A 331 -0.23 3.30 8.40
C VAL A 331 1.20 3.16 7.92
N CYS A 332 1.65 4.12 7.11
CA CYS A 332 3.04 4.15 6.67
C CYS A 332 3.95 4.66 7.80
N PRO A 333 5.05 3.96 8.13
CA PRO A 333 6.03 4.48 9.07
C PRO A 333 6.53 5.87 8.64
N GLU A 334 6.49 6.83 9.56
CA GLU A 334 6.78 8.24 9.27
C GLU A 334 8.17 8.43 8.64
N GLY A 335 9.19 7.76 9.18
CA GLY A 335 10.57 7.83 8.71
C GLY A 335 10.75 7.33 7.27
N ASP A 336 10.07 6.23 6.91
CA ASP A 336 10.14 5.63 5.58
C ASP A 336 9.41 6.50 4.57
N ALA A 337 8.19 6.97 4.90
CA ALA A 337 7.42 7.87 4.05
C ALA A 337 8.16 9.20 3.79
N ARG A 338 8.79 9.79 4.80
CA ARG A 338 9.63 11.00 4.63
C ARG A 338 10.88 10.72 3.81
N THR A 339 11.45 9.52 3.88
CA THR A 339 12.60 9.13 3.06
C THR A 339 12.19 8.99 1.60
N LEU A 340 11.04 8.39 1.34
CA LEU A 340 10.44 8.34 0.01
C LEU A 340 10.14 9.75 -0.53
N ALA A 341 9.55 10.63 0.27
CA ALA A 341 9.29 12.02 -0.12
C ALA A 341 10.57 12.74 -0.56
N ARG A 342 11.67 12.58 0.19
CA ARG A 342 12.97 13.15 -0.21
C ARG A 342 13.50 12.58 -1.51
N HIS A 343 13.31 11.27 -1.75
CA HIS A 343 13.68 10.63 -3.01
C HIS A 343 12.87 11.21 -4.19
N LEU A 344 11.57 11.28 -4.05
CA LEU A 344 10.68 11.81 -5.08
C LEU A 344 10.95 13.30 -5.39
N ARG A 345 11.16 14.12 -4.35
CA ARG A 345 11.51 15.54 -4.53
C ARG A 345 12.84 15.71 -5.27
N ARG A 346 13.83 14.84 -5.04
CA ARG A 346 15.10 14.88 -5.79
C ARG A 346 14.92 14.47 -7.24
N ALA A 347 14.05 13.51 -7.53
CA ALA A 347 13.85 12.98 -8.87
C ALA A 347 12.92 13.83 -9.74
N PHE A 348 11.88 14.45 -9.15
CA PHE A 348 10.78 15.11 -9.87
C PHE A 348 10.63 16.60 -9.53
N GLY A 349 11.40 17.13 -8.58
CA GLY A 349 11.30 18.52 -8.10
C GLY A 349 10.51 18.65 -6.81
N GLN A 350 10.67 19.80 -6.15
CA GLN A 350 10.08 20.05 -4.81
C GLN A 350 8.55 20.02 -4.84
N ASP A 351 7.95 20.56 -5.89
CA ASP A 351 6.49 20.70 -6.05
C ASP A 351 5.81 19.39 -6.49
N ALA A 352 6.59 18.35 -6.81
CA ALA A 352 6.05 17.05 -7.21
C ALA A 352 5.52 16.22 -6.03
N VAL A 353 5.70 16.66 -4.77
CA VAL A 353 5.33 15.86 -3.59
C VAL A 353 4.54 16.68 -2.60
N THR A 354 3.31 16.25 -2.34
CA THR A 354 2.49 16.70 -1.20
C THR A 354 2.54 15.68 -0.05
N GLU A 355 2.37 16.14 1.18
CA GLU A 355 2.23 15.27 2.36
C GLU A 355 0.77 15.26 2.80
N LEU A 356 0.22 14.08 3.05
CA LEU A 356 -1.10 13.93 3.64
C LEU A 356 -0.99 13.94 5.16
N HIS A 357 -1.93 14.63 5.80
CA HIS A 357 -2.00 14.82 7.25
C HIS A 357 -3.23 14.16 7.86
N ALA A 358 -3.98 13.41 7.06
CA ALA A 358 -5.14 12.63 7.48
C ALA A 358 -5.36 11.45 6.53
N ALA A 359 -6.16 10.48 6.97
CA ALA A 359 -6.62 9.38 6.15
C ALA A 359 -7.88 9.76 5.36
N PHE A 360 -8.07 9.20 4.15
CA PHE A 360 -9.33 9.32 3.41
C PHE A 360 -10.43 8.52 4.12
N PRO A 361 -11.54 9.16 4.58
CA PRO A 361 -12.48 8.53 5.51
C PRO A 361 -13.22 7.30 4.98
N PHE A 362 -13.39 7.20 3.66
CA PHE A 362 -14.30 6.22 3.04
C PHE A 362 -13.57 5.10 2.29
N ASN A 363 -12.25 5.17 2.19
CA ASN A 363 -11.41 4.19 1.51
C ASN A 363 -10.77 3.23 2.51
N GLY A 364 -10.46 2.02 2.08
CA GLY A 364 -9.69 1.02 2.82
C GLY A 364 -8.65 0.41 1.91
N GLU A 365 -7.72 -0.38 2.47
CA GLU A 365 -6.62 -0.96 1.71
C GLU A 365 -6.05 -2.16 2.47
N ASP A 366 -5.98 -3.32 1.81
CA ASP A 366 -5.49 -4.54 2.44
C ASP A 366 -3.95 -4.62 2.49
N PHE A 367 -3.25 -3.69 1.83
CA PHE A 367 -1.81 -3.50 2.01
C PHE A 367 -1.42 -3.26 3.48
N ALA A 368 -2.37 -2.82 4.31
CA ALA A 368 -2.24 -2.74 5.76
C ALA A 368 -1.67 -4.03 6.37
N LEU A 369 -2.11 -5.20 5.90
CA LEU A 369 -1.69 -6.50 6.41
C LEU A 369 -0.21 -6.80 6.14
N TYR A 370 0.35 -6.26 5.06
CA TYR A 370 1.79 -6.37 4.82
C TYR A 370 2.59 -5.45 5.75
N LEU A 371 2.11 -4.20 5.97
CA LEU A 371 2.78 -3.25 6.85
C LEU A 371 2.79 -3.71 8.31
N ASP A 372 1.85 -4.55 8.73
CA ASP A 372 1.86 -5.21 10.04
C ASP A 372 2.99 -6.25 10.17
N ARG A 373 3.61 -6.68 9.07
CA ARG A 373 4.62 -7.75 9.03
C ARG A 373 6.00 -7.24 8.70
N VAL A 374 6.10 -6.30 7.74
CA VAL A 374 7.36 -5.76 7.25
C VAL A 374 7.23 -4.26 7.04
N PRO A 375 8.29 -3.45 7.28
CA PRO A 375 8.24 -2.02 7.03
C PRO A 375 8.06 -1.72 5.55
N GLY A 376 7.51 -0.55 5.23
CA GLY A 376 7.32 -0.17 3.84
C GLY A 376 6.62 1.17 3.66
N THR A 377 6.26 1.48 2.42
CA THR A 377 5.56 2.70 2.08
C THR A 377 4.42 2.46 1.10
N TYR A 378 3.39 3.25 1.26
CA TYR A 378 2.29 3.39 0.32
C TYR A 378 2.23 4.84 -0.16
N THR A 379 2.11 5.04 -1.46
CA THR A 379 2.18 6.37 -2.08
C THR A 379 1.08 6.53 -3.10
N PHE A 380 0.43 7.69 -3.10
CA PHE A 380 -0.52 8.03 -4.16
C PHE A 380 0.21 8.65 -5.35
N LEU A 381 -0.09 8.14 -6.54
CA LEU A 381 0.30 8.68 -7.84
C LEU A 381 -0.80 9.59 -8.35
N GLY A 382 -0.49 10.83 -8.63
CA GLY A 382 -1.42 11.75 -9.27
C GLY A 382 -1.78 11.29 -10.68
N VAL A 383 -3.09 11.16 -10.94
CA VAL A 383 -3.63 10.71 -12.22
C VAL A 383 -4.59 11.71 -12.86
N ARG A 384 -4.77 12.88 -12.26
CA ARG A 384 -5.67 13.93 -12.77
C ARG A 384 -5.06 14.64 -13.95
N ALA A 385 -5.70 14.55 -15.12
CA ALA A 385 -5.32 15.34 -16.28
C ALA A 385 -5.58 16.84 -16.05
N PRO A 386 -4.80 17.74 -16.64
CA PRO A 386 -5.06 19.17 -16.56
C PRO A 386 -6.49 19.52 -17.01
N GLY A 387 -7.23 20.22 -16.13
CA GLY A 387 -8.61 20.62 -16.38
C GLY A 387 -9.67 19.53 -16.24
N ALA A 388 -9.29 18.29 -15.93
CA ALA A 388 -10.25 17.21 -15.69
C ALA A 388 -11.03 17.43 -14.38
N PRO A 389 -12.33 17.05 -14.31
CA PRO A 389 -13.09 17.06 -13.07
C PRO A 389 -12.49 16.09 -12.06
N ILE A 390 -12.77 16.30 -10.77
CA ILE A 390 -12.26 15.45 -9.68
C ILE A 390 -12.78 14.01 -9.81
N THR A 391 -13.99 13.79 -10.30
CA THR A 391 -14.59 12.48 -10.50
C THR A 391 -13.85 11.64 -11.53
N ALA A 392 -13.20 12.27 -12.51
CA ALA A 392 -12.38 11.57 -13.50
C ALA A 392 -11.04 11.03 -12.93
N CYS A 393 -10.70 11.35 -11.70
CA CYS A 393 -9.46 10.90 -11.06
C CYS A 393 -9.65 10.38 -9.64
N TYR A 394 -10.86 10.46 -9.08
CA TYR A 394 -11.19 9.86 -7.80
C TYR A 394 -11.69 8.43 -8.01
N PRO A 395 -11.10 7.42 -7.32
CA PRO A 395 -11.47 6.02 -7.50
C PRO A 395 -12.97 5.74 -7.30
N HIS A 396 -13.45 4.69 -7.97
CA HIS A 396 -14.83 4.18 -7.93
C HIS A 396 -15.89 5.06 -8.60
N TYR A 397 -15.53 6.21 -9.17
CA TYR A 397 -16.49 6.98 -9.97
C TYR A 397 -16.61 6.41 -11.38
N PRO A 398 -17.82 6.38 -11.97
CA PRO A 398 -18.05 5.75 -13.28
C PRO A 398 -17.35 6.47 -14.44
N ASP A 399 -17.01 7.75 -14.28
CA ASP A 399 -16.26 8.56 -15.24
C ASP A 399 -14.74 8.59 -14.93
N PHE A 400 -14.22 7.68 -14.11
CA PHE A 400 -12.80 7.56 -13.82
C PHE A 400 -12.00 7.34 -15.12
N ALA A 401 -11.23 8.34 -15.50
CA ALA A 401 -10.44 8.41 -16.72
C ALA A 401 -9.05 9.01 -16.41
N PRO A 402 -8.16 8.22 -15.81
CA PRO A 402 -6.84 8.66 -15.38
C PRO A 402 -5.96 9.05 -16.57
N ASP A 403 -5.12 10.05 -16.39
CA ASP A 403 -4.12 10.45 -17.39
C ASP A 403 -3.05 9.36 -17.56
N GLU A 404 -2.96 8.77 -18.73
CA GLU A 404 -2.04 7.66 -19.01
C GLU A 404 -0.56 8.04 -18.89
N ARG A 405 -0.20 9.35 -18.91
CA ARG A 405 1.16 9.81 -18.61
C ARG A 405 1.61 9.41 -17.21
N ALA A 406 0.67 9.19 -16.29
CA ALA A 406 0.94 8.70 -14.96
C ALA A 406 1.69 7.36 -14.96
N ILE A 407 1.50 6.51 -15.97
CA ILE A 407 2.19 5.22 -16.08
C ILE A 407 3.71 5.43 -16.13
N GLY A 408 4.19 6.24 -17.08
CA GLY A 408 5.63 6.54 -17.21
C GLY A 408 6.19 7.23 -15.96
N VAL A 409 5.43 8.15 -15.37
CA VAL A 409 5.79 8.83 -14.11
C VAL A 409 5.92 7.82 -12.96
N GLY A 410 4.94 6.94 -12.78
CA GLY A 410 4.95 5.91 -11.75
C GLY A 410 6.11 4.93 -11.91
N VAL A 411 6.38 4.48 -13.15
CA VAL A 411 7.51 3.58 -13.43
C VAL A 411 8.85 4.23 -13.08
N ARG A 412 9.08 5.49 -13.45
CA ARG A 412 10.31 6.23 -13.11
C ARG A 412 10.49 6.34 -11.60
N ALA A 413 9.44 6.73 -10.90
CA ALA A 413 9.46 6.92 -9.46
C ALA A 413 9.77 5.63 -8.71
N VAL A 414 9.01 4.57 -9.00
CA VAL A 414 9.11 3.29 -8.30
C VAL A 414 10.40 2.55 -8.65
N ALA A 415 10.82 2.53 -9.94
CA ALA A 415 12.07 1.88 -10.31
C ALA A 415 13.28 2.50 -9.63
N GLY A 416 13.35 3.84 -9.58
CA GLY A 416 14.41 4.56 -8.87
C GLY A 416 14.38 4.30 -7.37
N TRP A 417 13.19 4.31 -6.77
CA TRP A 417 13.01 4.03 -5.34
C TRP A 417 13.44 2.60 -4.97
N ILE A 418 12.91 1.59 -5.65
CA ILE A 418 13.23 0.18 -5.39
C ILE A 418 14.72 -0.09 -5.58
N ALA A 419 15.33 0.44 -6.64
CA ALA A 419 16.77 0.31 -6.86
C ALA A 419 17.62 0.94 -5.74
N GLN A 420 17.16 2.06 -5.15
CA GLN A 420 17.80 2.67 -3.99
C GLN A 420 17.63 1.79 -2.74
N ARG A 421 16.43 1.20 -2.52
CA ARG A 421 16.13 0.41 -1.31
C ARG A 421 16.79 -0.95 -1.29
N THR A 422 17.01 -1.55 -2.45
CA THR A 422 17.75 -2.83 -2.56
C THR A 422 19.23 -2.68 -2.27
N HIS A 423 19.79 -1.48 -2.37
CA HIS A 423 21.18 -1.20 -2.05
C HIS A 423 21.40 -1.20 -0.53
N ARG A 424 22.42 -1.90 -0.03
CA ARG A 424 22.91 -1.76 1.35
C ARG A 424 23.91 -0.64 1.38
N ALA A 425 23.65 0.39 2.19
CA ALA A 425 24.58 1.50 2.41
C ALA A 425 25.84 1.03 3.14
#